data_2acf9d93da7ec6f745c27703bcf7c903
#
_entry.id   2acf9d93da7ec6f745c27703bcf7c903
#
_cell.length_a   1.000
_cell.length_b   1.000
_cell.length_c   1.000
_cell.angle_alpha   90.00
_cell.angle_beta   90.00
_cell.angle_gamma   90.00
#
_symmetry.space_group_name_H-M   'P 1'
#
loop_
_entity.id
_entity.type
_entity.pdbx_description
1 polymer ?
#
loop_
_entity_poly.entity_id
_entity_poly.type
_entity_poly.pdbx_seq_one_letter_code
_entity_poly.pdbx_strand_id
1 'polypeptide(L)'
;MALKDLKVAVVTGSSTGIGFETCLLFARNGIRTYATMRDLVKADLIKNITEKEKLPLKVIQMDVDKDESVAEAFKQICEDDEERGMRIDILVNNAGFGLFGALEDQSIEDIKKQFETNLFGAIRTIQQILPIMRNQRNGTIVNISSIAGQIGFPASSVYNSTKFALEGLSESLAYEIEPYGISIILIEPGVINTNFVKNIIIPDNTQSISSSLLSSSSPSASLTVAASSSSIGSTKYSDNLKSHRETTEYSNVVERFLSHYYPAMRNAPDPKEVAKVVLESIEASVVSAKQGANNFIRYPVGEDAKLYADAKRKMGDSELHSFVTKRTLS
;
A
#
# COMPACT_ATOMS: atom_id res chain seq x y z
N MET A 1 21.76 0.30 -18.31
CA MET A 1 21.83 1.47 -17.42
C MET A 1 21.82 0.91 -16.02
N ALA A 2 22.86 1.11 -15.26
CA ALA A 2 22.83 0.68 -13.86
C ALA A 2 21.93 1.67 -13.09
N LEU A 3 21.35 1.27 -11.95
CA LEU A 3 20.57 2.14 -11.05
C LEU A 3 21.25 3.50 -10.77
N LYS A 4 22.57 3.57 -10.86
CA LYS A 4 23.36 4.81 -10.72
C LYS A 4 22.95 5.93 -11.69
N ASP A 5 22.22 5.59 -12.76
CA ASP A 5 21.68 6.58 -13.70
C ASP A 5 20.24 7.01 -13.35
N LEU A 6 19.58 6.31 -12.40
CA LEU A 6 18.29 6.73 -11.84
C LEU A 6 18.56 7.74 -10.73
N LYS A 7 18.14 8.99 -10.93
CA LYS A 7 18.58 10.10 -10.07
C LYS A 7 17.56 10.44 -8.97
N VAL A 8 16.25 10.28 -9.22
CA VAL A 8 15.19 10.78 -8.33
C VAL A 8 14.05 9.80 -8.18
N ALA A 9 13.66 9.53 -6.94
CA ALA A 9 12.51 8.71 -6.57
C ALA A 9 11.57 9.43 -5.60
N VAL A 10 10.28 9.26 -5.79
CA VAL A 10 9.22 9.71 -4.88
C VAL A 10 8.50 8.48 -4.33
N VAL A 11 8.36 8.37 -3.01
CA VAL A 11 7.69 7.24 -2.34
C VAL A 11 6.60 7.76 -1.43
N THR A 12 5.36 7.29 -1.61
CA THR A 12 4.23 7.71 -0.78
C THR A 12 4.05 6.81 0.45
N GLY A 13 3.54 7.36 1.55
CA GLY A 13 3.30 6.60 2.78
C GLY A 13 4.57 6.08 3.46
N SER A 14 5.62 6.90 3.50
CA SER A 14 6.98 6.51 3.91
C SER A 14 7.23 6.61 5.42
N SER A 15 6.23 6.84 6.25
CA SER A 15 6.43 6.99 7.70
C SER A 15 6.80 5.68 8.39
N THR A 16 6.39 4.53 7.86
CA THR A 16 6.65 3.18 8.42
C THR A 16 6.58 2.09 7.35
N GLY A 17 6.99 0.88 7.69
CA GLY A 17 6.75 -0.32 6.88
C GLY A 17 7.47 -0.31 5.53
N ILE A 18 6.79 -0.80 4.50
CA ILE A 18 7.37 -0.98 3.15
C ILE A 18 7.89 0.34 2.59
N GLY A 19 7.11 1.43 2.65
CA GLY A 19 7.54 2.73 2.14
C GLY A 19 8.77 3.28 2.84
N PHE A 20 8.85 3.13 4.17
CA PHE A 20 10.02 3.53 4.97
C PHE A 20 11.29 2.77 4.54
N GLU A 21 11.21 1.44 4.45
CA GLU A 21 12.36 0.62 4.08
C GLU A 21 12.76 0.82 2.60
N THR A 22 11.78 1.07 1.72
CA THR A 22 12.05 1.42 0.32
C THR A 22 12.82 2.73 0.21
N CYS A 23 12.42 3.77 0.96
CA CYS A 23 13.13 5.04 0.97
C CYS A 23 14.58 4.90 1.42
N LEU A 24 14.81 4.18 2.53
CA LEU A 24 16.17 3.97 3.03
C LEU A 24 17.01 3.14 2.06
N LEU A 25 16.44 2.09 1.49
CA LEU A 25 17.15 1.25 0.52
C LEU A 25 17.54 2.04 -0.73
N PHE A 26 16.63 2.83 -1.28
CA PHE A 26 16.90 3.69 -2.44
C PHE A 26 18.02 4.70 -2.13
N ALA A 27 17.91 5.41 -1.01
CA ALA A 27 18.90 6.41 -0.63
C ALA A 27 20.29 5.80 -0.37
N ARG A 28 20.37 4.61 0.26
CA ARG A 28 21.63 3.86 0.46
C ARG A 28 22.25 3.38 -0.86
N ASN A 29 21.44 3.24 -1.91
CA ASN A 29 21.92 2.95 -3.27
C ASN A 29 22.22 4.22 -4.10
N GLY A 30 22.23 5.40 -3.47
CA GLY A 30 22.58 6.68 -4.11
C GLY A 30 21.45 7.31 -4.93
N ILE A 31 20.23 6.79 -4.84
CA ILE A 31 19.04 7.37 -5.46
C ILE A 31 18.55 8.52 -4.57
N ARG A 32 18.46 9.74 -5.12
CA ARG A 32 17.84 10.87 -4.42
C ARG A 32 16.38 10.55 -4.15
N THR A 33 16.00 10.50 -2.90
CA THR A 33 14.70 9.96 -2.49
C THR A 33 13.88 11.00 -1.74
N TYR A 34 12.67 11.24 -2.21
CA TYR A 34 11.66 12.03 -1.51
C TYR A 34 10.71 11.08 -0.79
N ALA A 35 10.87 10.99 0.53
CA ALA A 35 10.00 10.24 1.42
C ALA A 35 8.78 11.09 1.77
N THR A 36 7.60 10.72 1.25
CA THR A 36 6.41 11.53 1.50
C THR A 36 5.49 10.90 2.52
N MET A 37 4.93 11.73 3.40
CA MET A 37 4.02 11.30 4.46
C MET A 37 3.05 12.41 4.86
N ARG A 38 1.84 12.03 5.29
CA ARG A 38 0.81 12.97 5.70
C ARG A 38 1.17 13.75 6.97
N ASP A 39 1.75 13.05 7.94
CA ASP A 39 2.05 13.57 9.27
C ASP A 39 3.57 13.61 9.48
N LEU A 40 4.13 14.83 9.50
CA LEU A 40 5.56 15.04 9.67
C LEU A 40 6.07 14.75 11.10
N VAL A 41 5.19 14.65 12.11
CA VAL A 41 5.56 14.20 13.48
C VAL A 41 6.14 12.78 13.44
N LYS A 42 5.77 11.97 12.44
CA LYS A 42 6.29 10.61 12.26
C LYS A 42 7.62 10.55 11.50
N ALA A 43 8.20 11.68 11.14
CA ALA A 43 9.42 11.74 10.34
C ALA A 43 10.73 11.57 11.12
N ASP A 44 10.70 11.65 12.46
CA ASP A 44 11.93 11.74 13.27
C ASP A 44 12.88 10.56 13.04
N LEU A 45 12.34 9.34 12.96
CA LEU A 45 13.17 8.15 12.77
C LEU A 45 13.91 8.18 11.43
N ILE A 46 13.19 8.48 10.33
CA ILE A 46 13.81 8.50 9.00
C ILE A 46 14.79 9.68 8.86
N LYS A 47 14.50 10.84 9.45
CA LYS A 47 15.40 11.99 9.48
C LYS A 47 16.70 11.69 10.23
N ASN A 48 16.60 11.11 11.44
CA ASN A 48 17.76 10.73 12.24
C ASN A 48 18.68 9.73 11.51
N ILE A 49 18.10 8.73 10.82
CA ILE A 49 18.88 7.78 10.01
C ILE A 49 19.53 8.51 8.82
N THR A 50 18.77 9.37 8.14
CA THR A 50 19.24 10.16 7.00
C THR A 50 20.45 11.02 7.36
N GLU A 51 20.39 11.72 8.47
CA GLU A 51 21.48 12.57 8.97
C GLU A 51 22.70 11.73 9.37
N LYS A 52 22.48 10.65 10.15
CA LYS A 52 23.55 9.77 10.61
C LYS A 52 24.31 9.12 9.47
N GLU A 53 23.59 8.64 8.47
CA GLU A 53 24.17 7.92 7.32
C GLU A 53 24.50 8.87 6.14
N LYS A 54 24.16 10.17 6.24
CA LYS A 54 24.34 11.19 5.18
C LYS A 54 23.69 10.78 3.88
N LEU A 55 22.45 10.28 3.95
CA LEU A 55 21.71 9.77 2.79
C LEU A 55 21.14 10.91 1.94
N PRO A 56 21.06 10.73 0.61
CA PRO A 56 20.38 11.67 -0.30
C PRO A 56 18.83 11.52 -0.20
N LEU A 57 18.27 11.77 0.98
CA LEU A 57 16.86 11.61 1.29
C LEU A 57 16.29 12.88 1.91
N LYS A 58 15.14 13.33 1.40
CA LYS A 58 14.35 14.43 1.97
C LYS A 58 12.94 13.95 2.32
N VAL A 59 12.39 14.51 3.41
CA VAL A 59 11.01 14.27 3.81
C VAL A 59 10.15 15.43 3.32
N ILE A 60 9.05 15.11 2.62
CA ILE A 60 8.06 16.07 2.11
C ILE A 60 6.69 15.70 2.68
N GLN A 61 5.92 16.71 3.09
CA GLN A 61 4.53 16.48 3.49
C GLN A 61 3.68 16.21 2.26
N MET A 62 2.92 15.11 2.28
CA MET A 62 1.95 14.76 1.23
C MET A 62 0.82 13.94 1.84
N ASP A 63 -0.38 14.46 1.77
CA ASP A 63 -1.61 13.72 2.02
C ASP A 63 -2.20 13.30 0.66
N VAL A 64 -2.12 12.01 0.33
CA VAL A 64 -2.58 11.50 -0.97
C VAL A 64 -4.10 11.59 -1.14
N ASP A 65 -4.84 11.83 -0.06
CA ASP A 65 -6.30 12.00 -0.07
C ASP A 65 -6.71 13.42 -0.51
N LYS A 66 -5.73 14.34 -0.76
CA LYS A 66 -5.99 15.75 -1.07
C LYS A 66 -5.24 16.22 -2.31
N ASP A 67 -5.98 16.70 -3.31
CA ASP A 67 -5.44 17.16 -4.59
C ASP A 67 -4.39 18.27 -4.40
N GLU A 68 -4.69 19.26 -3.56
CA GLU A 68 -3.79 20.40 -3.30
C GLU A 68 -2.52 19.96 -2.60
N SER A 69 -2.59 18.99 -1.66
CA SER A 69 -1.42 18.48 -0.96
C SER A 69 -0.48 17.72 -1.90
N VAL A 70 -1.05 16.94 -2.82
CA VAL A 70 -0.28 16.21 -3.83
C VAL A 70 0.37 17.19 -4.80
N ALA A 71 -0.38 18.15 -5.32
CA ALA A 71 0.15 19.16 -6.25
C ALA A 71 1.29 19.99 -5.63
N GLU A 72 1.11 20.47 -4.38
CA GLU A 72 2.13 21.24 -3.67
C GLU A 72 3.39 20.42 -3.39
N ALA A 73 3.24 19.14 -3.01
CA ALA A 73 4.38 18.26 -2.78
C ALA A 73 5.20 18.02 -4.06
N PHE A 74 4.54 17.78 -5.21
CA PHE A 74 5.26 17.64 -6.48
C PHE A 74 5.91 18.93 -6.92
N LYS A 75 5.28 20.09 -6.70
CA LYS A 75 5.86 21.39 -6.94
C LYS A 75 7.16 21.59 -6.13
N GLN A 76 7.13 21.33 -4.81
CA GLN A 76 8.32 21.41 -3.94
C GLN A 76 9.44 20.46 -4.39
N ILE A 77 9.10 19.23 -4.84
CA ILE A 77 10.06 18.27 -5.35
C ILE A 77 10.72 18.77 -6.62
N CYS A 78 9.94 19.32 -7.54
CA CYS A 78 10.45 19.88 -8.79
C CYS A 78 11.34 21.12 -8.58
N GLU A 79 10.96 22.01 -7.67
CA GLU A 79 11.75 23.19 -7.29
C GLU A 79 13.08 22.81 -6.62
N ASP A 80 13.07 21.77 -5.78
CA ASP A 80 14.28 21.25 -5.10
C ASP A 80 15.27 20.59 -6.08
N ASP A 81 14.83 20.17 -7.25
CA ASP A 81 15.65 19.52 -8.28
C ASP A 81 15.82 20.39 -9.56
N GLU A 82 15.49 21.68 -9.48
CA GLU A 82 15.50 22.60 -10.63
C GLU A 82 16.88 22.69 -11.31
N GLU A 83 17.98 22.67 -10.54
CA GLU A 83 19.35 22.62 -11.05
C GLU A 83 19.66 21.39 -11.91
N ARG A 84 18.86 20.30 -11.77
CA ARG A 84 19.02 19.03 -12.49
C ARG A 84 17.95 18.82 -13.56
N GLY A 85 17.07 19.82 -13.81
CA GLY A 85 16.09 19.81 -14.88
C GLY A 85 14.78 19.11 -14.54
N MET A 86 14.30 19.20 -13.31
CA MET A 86 12.98 18.71 -12.85
C MET A 86 12.71 17.24 -13.24
N ARG A 87 13.65 16.37 -12.94
CA ARG A 87 13.57 14.96 -13.31
C ARG A 87 13.07 14.10 -12.15
N ILE A 88 12.07 13.25 -12.40
CA ILE A 88 11.64 12.19 -11.48
C ILE A 88 11.59 10.89 -12.27
N ASP A 89 12.41 9.91 -11.85
CA ASP A 89 12.60 8.66 -12.57
C ASP A 89 11.71 7.54 -12.01
N ILE A 90 11.37 7.59 -10.71
CA ILE A 90 10.63 6.54 -10.01
C ILE A 90 9.53 7.17 -9.17
N LEU A 91 8.31 6.66 -9.31
CA LEU A 91 7.21 6.87 -8.37
C LEU A 91 6.85 5.54 -7.72
N VAL A 92 6.83 5.49 -6.38
CA VAL A 92 6.32 4.33 -5.63
C VAL A 92 5.04 4.73 -4.89
N ASN A 93 3.91 4.27 -5.36
CA ASN A 93 2.62 4.39 -4.70
C ASN A 93 2.48 3.28 -3.65
N ASN A 94 2.79 3.64 -2.39
CA ASN A 94 2.75 2.73 -1.28
C ASN A 94 1.73 3.15 -0.19
N ALA A 95 1.28 4.40 -0.17
CA ALA A 95 0.29 4.85 0.80
C ALA A 95 -0.99 4.00 0.73
N GLY A 96 -1.44 3.49 1.87
CA GLY A 96 -2.62 2.66 1.95
C GLY A 96 -2.85 2.12 3.37
N PHE A 97 -4.07 1.65 3.60
CA PHE A 97 -4.47 0.97 4.85
C PHE A 97 -5.50 -0.13 4.56
N GLY A 98 -5.82 -0.96 5.56
CA GLY A 98 -6.82 -2.01 5.48
C GLY A 98 -8.10 -1.65 6.24
N LEU A 99 -9.25 -2.01 5.68
CA LEU A 99 -10.55 -2.02 6.33
C LEU A 99 -11.02 -3.48 6.33
N PHE A 100 -11.04 -4.11 7.50
CA PHE A 100 -11.40 -5.50 7.69
C PHE A 100 -12.67 -5.62 8.53
N GLY A 101 -13.49 -6.61 8.20
CA GLY A 101 -14.78 -6.86 8.81
C GLY A 101 -15.80 -7.29 7.76
N ALA A 102 -16.98 -7.68 8.20
CA ALA A 102 -18.07 -8.00 7.30
C ALA A 102 -18.56 -6.73 6.57
N LEU A 103 -18.91 -6.85 5.30
CA LEU A 103 -19.33 -5.71 4.49
C LEU A 103 -20.56 -4.99 5.08
N GLU A 104 -21.51 -5.75 5.61
CA GLU A 104 -22.73 -5.21 6.23
C GLU A 104 -22.46 -4.32 7.45
N ASP A 105 -21.30 -4.55 8.12
CA ASP A 105 -20.93 -3.82 9.33
C ASP A 105 -20.11 -2.55 9.03
N GLN A 106 -19.66 -2.37 7.78
CA GLN A 106 -18.78 -1.26 7.40
C GLN A 106 -19.60 -0.03 7.01
N SER A 107 -19.18 1.14 7.48
CA SER A 107 -19.80 2.40 7.06
C SER A 107 -19.41 2.76 5.62
N ILE A 108 -20.32 3.41 4.88
CA ILE A 108 -20.02 3.93 3.55
C ILE A 108 -18.89 4.97 3.60
N GLU A 109 -18.79 5.71 4.69
CA GLU A 109 -17.72 6.70 4.94
C GLU A 109 -16.36 6.03 5.00
N ASP A 110 -16.21 4.92 5.75
CA ASP A 110 -14.95 4.19 5.85
C ASP A 110 -14.61 3.50 4.53
N ILE A 111 -15.60 2.96 3.83
CA ILE A 111 -15.43 2.39 2.49
C ILE A 111 -14.88 3.46 1.53
N LYS A 112 -15.51 4.64 1.46
CA LYS A 112 -15.03 5.74 0.63
C LYS A 112 -13.63 6.17 0.99
N LYS A 113 -13.32 6.29 2.29
CA LYS A 113 -12.00 6.65 2.78
C LYS A 113 -10.92 5.65 2.36
N GLN A 114 -11.22 4.36 2.36
CA GLN A 114 -10.27 3.35 1.90
C GLN A 114 -10.02 3.43 0.41
N PHE A 115 -11.06 3.64 -0.41
CA PHE A 115 -10.91 3.90 -1.84
C PHE A 115 -10.14 5.19 -2.10
N GLU A 116 -10.42 6.23 -1.32
CA GLU A 116 -9.75 7.53 -1.41
C GLU A 116 -8.23 7.38 -1.28
N THR A 117 -7.78 6.71 -0.22
CA THR A 117 -6.34 6.53 0.00
C THR A 117 -5.72 5.50 -0.94
N ASN A 118 -6.33 4.29 -1.03
CA ASN A 118 -5.69 3.15 -1.69
C ASN A 118 -5.73 3.21 -3.21
N LEU A 119 -6.72 3.90 -3.80
CA LEU A 119 -6.92 4.00 -5.24
C LEU A 119 -6.79 5.45 -5.74
N PHE A 120 -7.64 6.37 -5.27
CA PHE A 120 -7.63 7.74 -5.77
C PHE A 120 -6.33 8.47 -5.42
N GLY A 121 -5.74 8.19 -4.25
CA GLY A 121 -4.42 8.70 -3.89
C GLY A 121 -3.33 8.29 -4.88
N ALA A 122 -3.31 7.02 -5.32
CA ALA A 122 -2.40 6.55 -6.36
C ALA A 122 -2.69 7.21 -7.73
N ILE A 123 -3.97 7.38 -8.09
CA ILE A 123 -4.36 8.08 -9.33
C ILE A 123 -3.84 9.51 -9.33
N ARG A 124 -4.01 10.28 -8.24
CA ARG A 124 -3.52 11.66 -8.13
C ARG A 124 -2.03 11.77 -8.34
N THR A 125 -1.26 10.94 -7.67
CA THR A 125 0.20 10.94 -7.81
C THR A 125 0.64 10.55 -9.21
N ILE A 126 -0.03 9.57 -9.84
CA ILE A 126 0.20 9.18 -11.23
C ILE A 126 -0.10 10.35 -12.19
N GLN A 127 -1.23 11.03 -12.01
CA GLN A 127 -1.59 12.18 -12.84
C GLN A 127 -0.57 13.32 -12.75
N GLN A 128 0.00 13.56 -11.56
CA GLN A 128 1.06 14.58 -11.39
C GLN A 128 2.38 14.17 -12.05
N ILE A 129 2.76 12.90 -12.01
CA ILE A 129 4.05 12.45 -12.52
C ILE A 129 4.07 12.21 -14.03
N LEU A 130 2.94 11.81 -14.63
CA LEU A 130 2.87 11.43 -16.04
C LEU A 130 3.36 12.54 -17.01
N PRO A 131 3.01 13.83 -16.86
CA PRO A 131 3.55 14.88 -17.73
C PRO A 131 5.07 14.96 -17.66
N ILE A 132 5.66 14.79 -16.49
CA ILE A 132 7.11 14.83 -16.26
C ILE A 132 7.78 13.66 -16.96
N MET A 133 7.36 12.43 -16.65
CA MET A 133 7.92 11.21 -17.23
C MET A 133 7.72 11.12 -18.75
N ARG A 134 6.58 11.61 -19.25
CA ARG A 134 6.31 11.67 -20.69
C ARG A 134 7.27 12.60 -21.42
N ASN A 135 7.56 13.77 -20.85
CA ASN A 135 8.55 14.70 -21.40
C ASN A 135 9.97 14.13 -21.35
N GLN A 136 10.29 13.38 -20.30
CA GLN A 136 11.57 12.67 -20.15
C GLN A 136 11.71 11.50 -21.13
N ARG A 137 10.60 10.97 -21.67
CA ARG A 137 10.55 9.70 -22.43
C ARG A 137 11.13 8.54 -21.63
N ASN A 138 11.01 8.60 -20.31
CA ASN A 138 11.51 7.59 -19.37
C ASN A 138 10.84 7.76 -18.01
N GLY A 139 10.56 6.65 -17.33
CA GLY A 139 10.04 6.64 -15.98
C GLY A 139 9.60 5.24 -15.56
N THR A 140 9.52 5.02 -14.25
CA THR A 140 8.97 3.78 -13.68
C THR A 140 7.98 4.10 -12.58
N ILE A 141 6.76 3.63 -12.72
CA ILE A 141 5.71 3.70 -11.71
C ILE A 141 5.61 2.34 -11.04
N VAL A 142 5.77 2.31 -9.73
CA VAL A 142 5.60 1.09 -8.92
C VAL A 142 4.37 1.26 -8.03
N ASN A 143 3.38 0.41 -8.20
CA ASN A 143 2.21 0.38 -7.33
C ASN A 143 2.33 -0.79 -6.34
N ILE A 144 2.33 -0.49 -5.04
CA ILE A 144 2.27 -1.52 -4.00
C ILE A 144 0.81 -2.00 -3.91
N SER A 145 0.54 -3.07 -4.63
CA SER A 145 -0.74 -3.77 -4.62
C SER A 145 -0.81 -4.74 -3.43
N SER A 146 -1.28 -5.93 -3.64
CA SER A 146 -1.33 -7.05 -2.72
C SER A 146 -1.73 -8.31 -3.48
N ILE A 147 -1.45 -9.48 -2.95
CA ILE A 147 -2.09 -10.71 -3.43
C ILE A 147 -3.63 -10.62 -3.32
N ALA A 148 -4.13 -9.78 -2.41
CA ALA A 148 -5.55 -9.40 -2.29
C ALA A 148 -6.08 -8.59 -3.48
N GLY A 149 -5.23 -8.19 -4.43
CA GLY A 149 -5.62 -7.61 -5.73
C GLY A 149 -5.90 -8.65 -6.80
N GLN A 150 -5.53 -9.92 -6.58
CA GLN A 150 -5.79 -11.03 -7.47
C GLN A 150 -6.81 -12.04 -6.94
N ILE A 151 -6.93 -12.13 -5.64
CA ILE A 151 -7.79 -13.11 -4.94
C ILE A 151 -8.61 -12.41 -3.87
N GLY A 152 -9.88 -12.79 -3.72
CA GLY A 152 -10.75 -12.37 -2.62
C GLY A 152 -10.45 -13.15 -1.35
N PHE A 153 -10.30 -12.43 -0.21
CA PHE A 153 -10.16 -13.04 1.12
C PHE A 153 -11.37 -12.72 1.99
N PRO A 154 -11.73 -13.61 2.95
CA PRO A 154 -12.80 -13.35 3.92
C PRO A 154 -12.56 -12.05 4.69
N ALA A 155 -13.61 -11.43 5.17
CA ALA A 155 -13.59 -10.23 6.02
C ALA A 155 -12.77 -9.03 5.47
N SER A 156 -12.46 -9.01 4.18
CA SER A 156 -11.65 -7.96 3.55
C SER A 156 -12.16 -7.51 2.16
N SER A 157 -13.49 -7.64 1.95
CA SER A 157 -14.11 -7.35 0.65
C SER A 157 -13.81 -5.96 0.11
N VAL A 158 -13.85 -4.92 0.95
CA VAL A 158 -13.55 -3.54 0.54
C VAL A 158 -12.07 -3.35 0.26
N TYR A 159 -11.19 -3.87 1.12
CA TYR A 159 -9.74 -3.84 0.86
C TYR A 159 -9.39 -4.55 -0.45
N ASN A 160 -9.91 -5.75 -0.66
CA ASN A 160 -9.73 -6.48 -1.91
C ASN A 160 -10.20 -5.65 -3.11
N SER A 161 -11.38 -5.03 -3.02
CA SER A 161 -11.93 -4.20 -4.11
C SER A 161 -10.99 -3.05 -4.49
N THR A 162 -10.36 -2.37 -3.50
CA THR A 162 -9.38 -1.31 -3.80
C THR A 162 -8.14 -1.84 -4.49
N LYS A 163 -7.66 -3.04 -4.10
CA LYS A 163 -6.47 -3.64 -4.71
C LYS A 163 -6.77 -4.22 -6.10
N PHE A 164 -7.92 -4.85 -6.31
CA PHE A 164 -8.38 -5.25 -7.66
C PHE A 164 -8.51 -4.03 -8.59
N ALA A 165 -9.05 -2.92 -8.10
CA ALA A 165 -9.14 -1.68 -8.88
C ALA A 165 -7.76 -1.12 -9.24
N LEU A 166 -6.79 -1.17 -8.32
CA LEU A 166 -5.41 -0.73 -8.58
C LEU A 166 -4.71 -1.64 -9.61
N GLU A 167 -4.96 -2.96 -9.57
CA GLU A 167 -4.47 -3.91 -10.58
C GLU A 167 -5.01 -3.58 -11.97
N GLY A 168 -6.33 -3.44 -12.11
CA GLY A 168 -6.98 -3.12 -13.39
C GLY A 168 -6.56 -1.75 -13.93
N LEU A 169 -6.46 -0.72 -13.06
CA LEU A 169 -5.91 0.58 -13.42
C LEU A 169 -4.49 0.45 -13.99
N SER A 170 -3.62 -0.29 -13.29
CA SER A 170 -2.21 -0.40 -13.67
C SER A 170 -2.04 -1.15 -15.00
N GLU A 171 -2.80 -2.21 -15.21
CA GLU A 171 -2.78 -3.00 -16.44
C GLU A 171 -3.25 -2.17 -17.64
N SER A 172 -4.34 -1.41 -17.48
CA SER A 172 -4.86 -0.55 -18.54
C SER A 172 -3.91 0.62 -18.84
N LEU A 173 -3.39 1.27 -17.79
CA LEU A 173 -2.47 2.39 -17.93
C LEU A 173 -1.16 1.99 -18.63
N ALA A 174 -0.72 0.75 -18.47
CA ALA A 174 0.50 0.26 -19.12
C ALA A 174 0.47 0.48 -20.64
N TYR A 175 -0.67 0.21 -21.30
CA TYR A 175 -0.85 0.44 -22.73
C TYR A 175 -0.76 1.92 -23.12
N GLU A 176 -1.21 2.82 -22.24
CA GLU A 176 -1.22 4.26 -22.52
C GLU A 176 0.18 4.87 -22.43
N ILE A 177 1.02 4.37 -21.51
CA ILE A 177 2.33 4.97 -21.18
C ILE A 177 3.52 4.29 -21.88
N GLU A 178 3.35 3.06 -22.36
CA GLU A 178 4.39 2.32 -23.08
C GLU A 178 5.00 3.12 -24.25
N PRO A 179 4.23 3.84 -25.10
CA PRO A 179 4.80 4.62 -26.22
C PRO A 179 5.74 5.76 -25.76
N TYR A 180 5.71 6.11 -24.49
CA TYR A 180 6.55 7.15 -23.90
C TYR A 180 7.77 6.61 -23.15
N GLY A 181 8.01 5.29 -23.20
CA GLY A 181 9.12 4.67 -22.50
C GLY A 181 8.93 4.64 -20.97
N ILE A 182 7.69 4.70 -20.51
CA ILE A 182 7.34 4.62 -19.08
C ILE A 182 6.88 3.19 -18.78
N SER A 183 7.42 2.62 -17.70
CA SER A 183 7.06 1.29 -17.21
C SER A 183 6.16 1.36 -15.99
N ILE A 184 5.26 0.37 -15.84
CA ILE A 184 4.48 0.20 -14.63
C ILE A 184 4.71 -1.20 -14.03
N ILE A 185 4.92 -1.25 -12.72
CA ILE A 185 5.24 -2.45 -11.96
C ILE A 185 4.23 -2.60 -10.83
N LEU A 186 3.68 -3.78 -10.69
CA LEU A 186 2.85 -4.16 -9.55
C LEU A 186 3.66 -5.04 -8.60
N ILE A 187 3.79 -4.60 -7.37
CA ILE A 187 4.33 -5.42 -6.28
C ILE A 187 3.13 -5.96 -5.51
N GLU A 188 3.06 -7.25 -5.34
CA GLU A 188 1.93 -7.97 -4.76
C GLU A 188 2.36 -8.70 -3.48
N PRO A 189 2.56 -7.98 -2.35
CA PRO A 189 2.91 -8.63 -1.10
C PRO A 189 1.78 -9.54 -0.61
N GLY A 190 2.17 -10.65 0.01
CA GLY A 190 1.31 -11.38 0.93
C GLY A 190 1.24 -10.68 2.29
N VAL A 191 1.20 -11.47 3.35
CA VAL A 191 1.28 -10.94 4.71
C VAL A 191 2.72 -10.52 4.99
N ILE A 192 2.93 -9.26 5.42
CA ILE A 192 4.25 -8.67 5.71
C ILE A 192 4.22 -8.08 7.13
N ASN A 193 5.28 -8.30 7.91
CA ASN A 193 5.40 -7.79 9.27
C ASN A 193 5.64 -6.28 9.28
N THR A 194 4.57 -5.51 9.31
CA THR A 194 4.59 -4.05 9.28
C THR A 194 3.63 -3.45 10.31
N ASN A 195 3.71 -2.14 10.51
CA ASN A 195 2.70 -1.41 11.28
C ASN A 195 1.34 -1.29 10.55
N PHE A 196 1.15 -1.98 9.43
CA PHE A 196 -0.13 -2.03 8.71
C PHE A 196 -1.28 -2.49 9.63
N VAL A 197 -1.02 -3.49 10.50
CA VAL A 197 -1.96 -3.95 11.53
C VAL A 197 -2.51 -2.83 12.40
N LYS A 198 -1.66 -1.85 12.78
CA LYS A 198 -2.09 -0.72 13.60
C LYS A 198 -2.96 0.28 12.86
N ASN A 199 -2.95 0.21 11.53
CA ASN A 199 -3.72 1.07 10.64
C ASN A 199 -4.96 0.36 10.07
N ILE A 200 -5.19 -0.92 10.45
CA ILE A 200 -6.43 -1.62 10.07
C ILE A 200 -7.58 -0.98 10.82
N ILE A 201 -8.59 -0.58 10.07
CA ILE A 201 -9.88 -0.15 10.63
C ILE A 201 -10.76 -1.40 10.73
N ILE A 202 -11.34 -1.62 11.91
CA ILE A 202 -12.30 -2.68 12.18
C ILE A 202 -13.55 -1.99 12.73
N PRO A 203 -14.74 -2.31 12.23
CA PRO A 203 -16.00 -1.74 12.72
C PRO A 203 -16.17 -1.92 14.23
N ASP A 204 -16.79 -0.95 14.91
CA ASP A 204 -16.92 -0.91 16.38
C ASP A 204 -17.57 -2.17 16.98
N ASN A 205 -18.52 -2.76 16.28
CA ASN A 205 -19.21 -3.99 16.67
C ASN A 205 -18.32 -5.26 16.63
N THR A 206 -17.13 -5.19 16.03
CA THR A 206 -16.15 -6.27 15.96
C THR A 206 -14.83 -5.95 16.68
N GLN A 207 -14.68 -4.76 17.25
CA GLN A 207 -13.45 -4.32 17.95
C GLN A 207 -13.10 -5.17 19.19
N SER A 208 -14.10 -5.69 19.90
CA SER A 208 -13.90 -6.58 21.06
C SER A 208 -13.16 -7.87 20.67
N ILE A 209 -13.42 -8.40 19.49
CA ILE A 209 -12.77 -9.59 18.94
C ILE A 209 -11.28 -9.28 18.63
N SER A 210 -11.02 -8.16 17.98
CA SER A 210 -9.65 -7.79 17.61
C SER A 210 -8.77 -7.46 18.83
N SER A 211 -9.33 -6.81 19.85
CA SER A 211 -8.60 -6.47 21.09
C SER A 211 -8.22 -7.71 21.90
N SER A 212 -9.10 -8.73 21.98
CA SER A 212 -8.81 -9.99 22.65
C SER A 212 -7.70 -10.80 21.95
N LEU A 213 -7.69 -10.81 20.62
CA LEU A 213 -6.66 -11.49 19.82
C LEU A 213 -5.31 -10.78 19.86
N LEU A 214 -5.30 -9.45 20.00
CA LEU A 214 -4.08 -8.67 20.16
C LEU A 214 -3.49 -8.79 21.58
N SER A 215 -4.34 -8.85 22.62
CA SER A 215 -3.91 -8.91 24.04
C SER A 215 -3.42 -10.30 24.48
N SER A 216 -3.92 -11.39 23.90
CA SER A 216 -3.54 -12.76 24.24
C SER A 216 -2.09 -13.11 23.88
N SER A 217 -1.26 -12.14 23.45
CA SER A 217 0.00 -12.40 22.77
C SER A 217 1.16 -11.49 23.12
N SER A 218 1.15 -10.76 24.25
CA SER A 218 2.31 -9.94 24.66
C SER A 218 2.70 -10.13 26.11
N PRO A 219 4.01 -10.39 26.37
CA PRO A 219 4.68 -9.75 27.45
C PRO A 219 5.31 -8.45 26.90
N SER A 220 4.84 -7.30 27.43
CA SER A 220 5.38 -5.96 27.25
C SER A 220 5.21 -5.25 25.90
N ALA A 221 4.06 -4.63 25.66
CA ALA A 221 3.94 -3.29 25.08
C ALA A 221 2.49 -2.79 25.26
N SER A 222 2.29 -1.77 26.05
CA SER A 222 1.00 -1.08 26.20
C SER A 222 0.63 -0.41 24.86
N LEU A 223 -0.35 -0.97 24.18
CA LEU A 223 -0.95 -0.38 22.98
C LEU A 223 -2.15 0.46 23.43
N THR A 224 -1.97 1.77 23.44
CA THR A 224 -3.09 2.72 23.49
C THR A 224 -3.75 2.76 22.10
N VAL A 225 -4.94 2.18 22.02
CA VAL A 225 -5.83 2.34 20.86
C VAL A 225 -6.38 3.77 20.95
N ALA A 226 -5.98 4.62 20.01
CA ALA A 226 -6.55 5.96 19.89
C ALA A 226 -7.95 5.86 19.28
N ALA A 227 -8.97 5.94 20.11
CA ALA A 227 -10.34 6.16 19.68
C ALA A 227 -10.46 7.61 19.19
N SER A 228 -10.55 7.81 17.88
CA SER A 228 -10.87 9.12 17.31
C SER A 228 -12.38 9.35 17.34
N SER A 229 -12.89 9.95 18.40
CA SER A 229 -14.23 10.51 18.44
C SER A 229 -14.25 11.86 17.71
N SER A 230 -14.68 11.90 16.48
CA SER A 230 -15.08 13.14 15.80
C SER A 230 -16.59 13.15 15.63
N SER A 231 -17.27 13.89 16.54
CA SER A 231 -18.68 14.25 16.44
C SER A 231 -18.87 15.32 15.36
N ILE A 232 -19.48 14.98 14.23
CA ILE A 232 -20.08 15.95 13.32
C ILE A 232 -21.44 15.41 12.87
N GLY A 233 -22.46 16.21 13.14
CA GLY A 233 -23.85 16.24 12.74
C GLY A 233 -24.48 15.06 11.99
N SER A 234 -25.29 14.29 12.70
CA SER A 234 -26.10 13.20 12.15
C SER A 234 -27.43 13.70 11.60
N THR A 235 -27.69 13.46 10.33
CA THR A 235 -29.03 13.57 9.75
C THR A 235 -29.86 12.32 10.08
N LYS A 236 -31.15 12.55 10.45
CA LYS A 236 -32.14 11.61 11.01
C LYS A 236 -32.56 10.40 10.18
N TYR A 237 -31.62 9.54 9.74
CA TYR A 237 -31.97 8.27 9.10
C TYR A 237 -31.39 7.05 9.85
N SER A 238 -30.68 7.26 10.95
CA SER A 238 -29.91 6.22 11.67
C SER A 238 -30.53 5.73 12.98
N ASP A 239 -31.66 6.32 13.45
CA ASP A 239 -32.08 6.07 14.83
C ASP A 239 -32.85 4.73 15.05
N ASN A 240 -33.22 4.01 13.99
CA ASN A 240 -33.90 2.70 14.11
C ASN A 240 -32.98 1.48 13.95
N LEU A 241 -31.68 1.65 13.66
CA LEU A 241 -30.72 0.54 13.50
C LEU A 241 -29.69 0.43 14.63
N LYS A 242 -29.66 1.37 15.57
CA LYS A 242 -28.63 1.45 16.63
C LYS A 242 -28.96 0.75 17.96
N SER A 243 -30.09 0.07 18.08
CA SER A 243 -30.39 -0.70 19.30
C SER A 243 -30.19 -2.19 19.08
N HIS A 244 -29.19 -2.77 19.76
CA HIS A 244 -28.91 -4.20 19.96
C HIS A 244 -28.19 -4.95 18.83
N ARG A 245 -26.92 -4.63 18.54
CA ARG A 245 -26.02 -5.61 17.93
C ARG A 245 -24.77 -5.78 18.80
N GLU A 246 -24.82 -6.62 19.80
CA GLU A 246 -23.64 -7.02 20.58
C GLU A 246 -22.70 -7.95 19.78
N THR A 247 -23.21 -8.68 18.78
CA THR A 247 -22.45 -9.49 17.80
C THR A 247 -23.20 -9.52 16.48
N THR A 248 -22.47 -9.49 15.35
CA THR A 248 -23.09 -9.64 14.04
C THR A 248 -23.21 -11.10 13.64
N GLU A 249 -24.12 -11.40 12.71
CA GLU A 249 -24.24 -12.75 12.12
C GLU A 249 -22.94 -13.24 11.47
N TYR A 250 -22.04 -12.30 11.10
CA TYR A 250 -20.75 -12.55 10.44
C TYR A 250 -19.58 -12.66 11.43
N SER A 251 -19.78 -12.47 12.73
CA SER A 251 -18.71 -12.45 13.74
C SER A 251 -17.81 -13.68 13.68
N ASN A 252 -18.37 -14.85 13.48
CA ASN A 252 -17.62 -16.10 13.39
C ASN A 252 -16.64 -16.11 12.19
N VAL A 253 -17.06 -15.61 11.02
CA VAL A 253 -16.19 -15.54 9.82
C VAL A 253 -15.06 -14.54 10.05
N VAL A 254 -15.40 -13.37 10.59
CA VAL A 254 -14.42 -12.30 10.88
C VAL A 254 -13.41 -12.80 11.93
N GLU A 255 -13.87 -13.40 13.02
CA GLU A 255 -13.00 -13.92 14.08
C GLU A 255 -12.04 -15.00 13.57
N ARG A 256 -12.53 -15.96 12.79
CA ARG A 256 -11.68 -17.00 12.18
C ARG A 256 -10.64 -16.39 11.26
N PHE A 257 -11.02 -15.49 10.38
CA PHE A 257 -10.06 -14.79 9.52
C PHE A 257 -9.00 -14.06 10.33
N LEU A 258 -9.37 -13.24 11.30
CA LEU A 258 -8.44 -12.48 12.12
C LEU A 258 -7.54 -13.38 12.98
N SER A 259 -8.06 -14.53 13.47
CA SER A 259 -7.28 -15.50 14.24
C SER A 259 -6.17 -16.17 13.42
N HIS A 260 -6.32 -16.25 12.09
CA HIS A 260 -5.26 -16.69 11.18
C HIS A 260 -4.35 -15.53 10.76
N TYR A 261 -4.93 -14.36 10.47
CA TYR A 261 -4.21 -13.21 9.96
C TYR A 261 -3.19 -12.64 10.96
N TYR A 262 -3.56 -12.41 12.22
CA TYR A 262 -2.65 -11.84 13.22
C TYR A 262 -1.42 -12.70 13.55
N PRO A 263 -1.53 -14.02 13.76
CA PRO A 263 -0.36 -14.88 13.90
C PRO A 263 0.52 -14.92 12.65
N ALA A 264 -0.09 -14.95 11.46
CA ALA A 264 0.64 -14.89 10.20
C ALA A 264 1.49 -13.61 10.09
N MET A 265 0.94 -12.46 10.48
CA MET A 265 1.64 -11.17 10.50
C MET A 265 2.89 -11.18 11.38
N ARG A 266 2.86 -11.84 12.54
CA ARG A 266 4.02 -11.87 13.46
C ARG A 266 5.19 -12.67 12.91
N ASN A 267 4.89 -13.71 12.16
CA ASN A 267 5.88 -14.60 11.55
C ASN A 267 6.19 -14.22 10.09
N ALA A 268 5.57 -13.14 9.61
CA ALA A 268 5.72 -12.68 8.23
C ALA A 268 7.10 -12.07 7.97
N PRO A 269 7.53 -12.05 6.70
CA PRO A 269 8.77 -11.41 6.29
C PRO A 269 8.86 -9.94 6.72
N ASP A 270 10.09 -9.48 6.94
CA ASP A 270 10.41 -8.07 7.18
C ASP A 270 10.06 -7.22 5.94
N PRO A 271 9.52 -5.99 6.07
CA PRO A 271 9.24 -5.10 4.94
C PRO A 271 10.46 -4.79 4.07
N LYS A 272 11.68 -4.99 4.55
CA LYS A 272 12.92 -4.92 3.75
C LYS A 272 12.93 -5.88 2.58
N GLU A 273 12.32 -7.06 2.73
CA GLU A 273 12.23 -8.01 1.63
C GLU A 273 11.39 -7.46 0.48
N VAL A 274 10.28 -6.76 0.81
CA VAL A 274 9.47 -6.08 -0.21
C VAL A 274 10.24 -4.93 -0.85
N ALA A 275 10.92 -4.10 -0.04
CA ALA A 275 11.76 -3.01 -0.55
C ALA A 275 12.84 -3.49 -1.51
N LYS A 276 13.46 -4.65 -1.22
CA LYS A 276 14.45 -5.29 -2.09
C LYS A 276 13.83 -5.70 -3.43
N VAL A 277 12.66 -6.34 -3.41
CA VAL A 277 11.97 -6.72 -4.65
C VAL A 277 11.57 -5.48 -5.46
N VAL A 278 11.14 -4.38 -4.80
CA VAL A 278 10.87 -3.09 -5.48
C VAL A 278 12.12 -2.62 -6.23
N LEU A 279 13.28 -2.61 -5.59
CA LEU A 279 14.53 -2.17 -6.20
C LEU A 279 14.93 -3.08 -7.38
N GLU A 280 14.95 -4.39 -7.17
CA GLU A 280 15.29 -5.40 -8.18
C GLU A 280 14.34 -5.36 -9.39
N SER A 281 13.04 -5.15 -9.14
CA SER A 281 12.03 -5.05 -10.20
C SER A 281 12.23 -3.81 -11.09
N ILE A 282 12.63 -2.69 -10.51
CA ILE A 282 12.97 -1.48 -11.26
C ILE A 282 14.22 -1.72 -12.11
N GLU A 283 15.26 -2.36 -11.57
CA GLU A 283 16.46 -2.73 -12.33
C GLU A 283 16.13 -3.64 -13.52
N ALA A 284 15.32 -4.67 -13.28
CA ALA A 284 14.87 -5.58 -14.32
C ALA A 284 14.06 -4.87 -15.42
N SER A 285 13.16 -3.96 -15.03
CA SER A 285 12.34 -3.16 -15.96
C SER A 285 13.21 -2.29 -16.87
N VAL A 286 14.23 -1.63 -16.32
CA VAL A 286 15.18 -0.80 -17.10
C VAL A 286 15.96 -1.65 -18.13
N VAL A 287 16.33 -2.88 -17.78
CA VAL A 287 17.00 -3.80 -18.70
C VAL A 287 16.06 -4.27 -19.80
N SER A 288 14.82 -4.65 -19.43
CA SER A 288 13.79 -5.13 -20.37
C SER A 288 13.38 -4.04 -21.38
N ALA A 289 13.20 -2.81 -20.92
CA ALA A 289 12.85 -1.68 -21.79
C ALA A 289 13.89 -1.45 -22.88
N LYS A 290 15.20 -1.65 -22.59
CA LYS A 290 16.28 -1.56 -23.60
C LYS A 290 16.24 -2.66 -24.64
N GLN A 291 15.66 -3.79 -24.29
CA GLN A 291 15.51 -4.94 -25.18
C GLN A 291 14.18 -4.94 -25.95
N GLY A 292 13.37 -3.87 -25.81
CA GLY A 292 12.04 -3.77 -26.44
C GLY A 292 11.02 -4.74 -25.87
N ALA A 293 11.24 -5.23 -24.64
CA ALA A 293 10.32 -6.13 -23.97
C ALA A 293 9.22 -5.36 -23.20
N ASN A 294 8.14 -6.06 -22.84
CA ASN A 294 6.95 -5.52 -22.22
C ASN A 294 7.26 -4.76 -20.92
N ASN A 295 6.64 -3.60 -20.76
CA ASN A 295 6.85 -2.65 -19.67
C ASN A 295 5.87 -2.81 -18.49
N PHE A 296 5.11 -3.91 -18.44
CA PHE A 296 4.15 -4.24 -17.38
C PHE A 296 4.46 -5.60 -16.75
N ILE A 297 4.72 -5.62 -15.45
CA ILE A 297 5.12 -6.85 -14.74
C ILE A 297 4.51 -6.86 -13.32
N ARG A 298 4.10 -8.06 -12.87
CA ARG A 298 3.62 -8.36 -11.51
C ARG A 298 4.67 -9.17 -10.75
N TYR A 299 4.92 -8.79 -9.48
CA TYR A 299 5.84 -9.48 -8.58
C TYR A 299 5.14 -9.87 -7.28
N PRO A 300 4.70 -11.13 -7.12
CA PRO A 300 4.23 -11.64 -5.83
C PRO A 300 5.40 -11.75 -4.85
N VAL A 301 5.24 -11.19 -3.64
CA VAL A 301 6.29 -11.13 -2.61
C VAL A 301 5.84 -11.83 -1.33
N GLY A 302 6.63 -12.80 -0.89
CA GLY A 302 6.31 -13.70 0.19
C GLY A 302 5.85 -15.07 -0.32
N GLU A 303 6.08 -16.12 0.47
CA GLU A 303 5.75 -17.49 0.06
C GLU A 303 4.23 -17.70 -0.06
N ASP A 304 3.47 -17.04 0.80
CA ASP A 304 2.01 -17.02 0.75
C ASP A 304 1.50 -16.34 -0.53
N ALA A 305 2.04 -15.18 -0.90
CA ALA A 305 1.67 -14.49 -2.14
C ALA A 305 1.95 -15.34 -3.37
N LYS A 306 3.13 -15.96 -3.45
CA LYS A 306 3.49 -16.86 -4.55
C LYS A 306 2.55 -18.05 -4.64
N LEU A 307 2.23 -18.65 -3.48
CA LEU A 307 1.31 -19.78 -3.39
C LEU A 307 -0.09 -19.43 -3.89
N TYR A 308 -0.63 -18.29 -3.46
CA TYR A 308 -1.95 -17.83 -3.89
C TYR A 308 -1.97 -17.41 -5.37
N ALA A 309 -0.92 -16.73 -5.85
CA ALA A 309 -0.79 -16.40 -7.26
C ALA A 309 -0.73 -17.65 -8.15
N ASP A 310 -0.04 -18.70 -7.70
CA ASP A 310 0.00 -19.99 -8.39
C ASP A 310 -1.35 -20.69 -8.36
N ALA A 311 -2.04 -20.69 -7.23
CA ALA A 311 -3.39 -21.22 -7.11
C ALA A 311 -4.35 -20.53 -8.08
N LYS A 312 -4.33 -19.18 -8.12
CA LYS A 312 -5.17 -18.40 -9.06
C LYS A 312 -4.95 -18.78 -10.52
N ARG A 313 -3.71 -19.10 -10.91
CA ARG A 313 -3.38 -19.48 -12.30
C ARG A 313 -3.80 -20.90 -12.65
N LYS A 314 -3.86 -21.80 -11.68
CA LYS A 314 -4.04 -23.24 -11.90
C LYS A 314 -5.42 -23.78 -11.57
N MET A 315 -6.17 -23.08 -10.71
CA MET A 315 -7.47 -23.55 -10.19
C MET A 315 -8.62 -22.80 -10.85
N GLY A 316 -9.74 -23.48 -11.03
CA GLY A 316 -11.02 -22.88 -11.34
C GLY A 316 -11.63 -22.17 -10.13
N ASP A 317 -12.65 -21.35 -10.33
CA ASP A 317 -13.20 -20.46 -9.28
C ASP A 317 -13.68 -21.22 -8.04
N SER A 318 -14.38 -22.35 -8.20
CA SER A 318 -14.88 -23.17 -7.08
C SER A 318 -13.75 -23.82 -6.29
N GLU A 319 -12.72 -24.33 -6.98
CA GLU A 319 -11.55 -24.92 -6.37
C GLU A 319 -10.73 -23.90 -5.60
N LEU A 320 -10.50 -22.72 -6.22
CA LEU A 320 -9.82 -21.60 -5.58
C LEU A 320 -10.57 -21.12 -4.34
N HIS A 321 -11.91 -20.98 -4.41
CA HIS A 321 -12.73 -20.62 -3.26
C HIS A 321 -12.54 -21.62 -2.10
N SER A 322 -12.60 -22.91 -2.39
CA SER A 322 -12.40 -23.98 -1.40
C SER A 322 -10.98 -23.96 -0.81
N PHE A 323 -9.98 -23.69 -1.63
CA PHE A 323 -8.57 -23.57 -1.22
C PHE A 323 -8.36 -22.39 -0.26
N VAL A 324 -8.93 -21.21 -0.57
CA VAL A 324 -8.86 -20.02 0.29
C VAL A 324 -9.59 -20.27 1.61
N THR A 325 -10.82 -20.77 1.56
CA THR A 325 -11.64 -21.10 2.75
C THR A 325 -10.88 -22.01 3.71
N LYS A 326 -10.30 -23.10 3.21
CA LYS A 326 -9.53 -24.04 4.03
C LYS A 326 -8.32 -23.42 4.71
N ARG A 327 -7.71 -22.40 4.11
CA ARG A 327 -6.50 -21.75 4.64
C ARG A 327 -6.76 -20.56 5.55
N THR A 328 -7.94 -19.98 5.49
CA THR A 328 -8.24 -18.73 6.19
C THR A 328 -9.38 -18.84 7.19
N LEU A 329 -10.17 -19.90 7.14
CA LEU A 329 -11.35 -20.11 7.98
C LEU A 329 -11.41 -21.49 8.68
N SER A 330 -10.41 -22.38 8.49
CA SER A 330 -10.41 -23.71 9.12
C SER A 330 -9.94 -23.71 10.55
#